data_79a784d313a364cbda28c085a79591df
#
_entry.id   79a784d313a364cbda28c085a79591df
#
_cell.length_a   1.000
_cell.length_b   1.000
_cell.length_c   1.000
_cell.angle_alpha   90.00
_cell.angle_beta   90.00
_cell.angle_gamma   90.00
#
_symmetry.space_group_name_H-M   'P 1'
#
loop_
_entity.id
_entity.type
_entity.pdbx_description
1 polymer ?
#
loop_
_entity_poly.entity_id
_entity_poly.type
_entity_poly.pdbx_seq_one_letter_code
_entity_poly.pdbx_strand_id
1 'polypeptide(L)'
;MNTSALHARDTLMYREAHESAEVVERQFAANDSVVTALAQSLRAQPPRFIVTCARGSSDHAAAYAKYVFETQLGIVTASVSPSVTSVYAAPQHWEGALFIAISQSGKSPDLVRNAQAAKLAGAREVAMVNV
;
A
#
# COMPACT_ATOMS: atom_id res chain seq x y z
N MET A 1 24.58 17.57 35.19
CA MET A 1 24.05 17.38 33.82
C MET A 1 22.55 17.60 33.90
N ASN A 2 22.07 18.71 33.34
CA ASN A 2 20.67 19.10 33.43
C ASN A 2 19.90 18.36 32.33
N THR A 3 19.34 17.19 32.66
CA THR A 3 18.41 16.48 31.79
C THR A 3 17.06 17.18 31.90
N SER A 4 16.86 18.26 31.12
CA SER A 4 15.52 18.78 30.95
C SER A 4 14.70 17.69 30.28
N ALA A 5 13.68 17.19 30.99
CA ALA A 5 12.76 16.20 30.46
C ALA A 5 12.13 16.80 29.19
N LEU A 6 12.35 16.17 28.03
CA LEU A 6 11.68 16.51 26.79
C LEU A 6 10.16 16.41 27.00
N HIS A 7 9.45 17.52 26.82
CA HIS A 7 8.00 17.46 26.81
C HIS A 7 7.54 16.66 25.60
N ALA A 8 6.55 15.77 25.78
CA ALA A 8 6.02 14.94 24.69
C ALA A 8 5.61 15.79 23.46
N ARG A 9 5.08 16.99 23.69
CA ARG A 9 4.67 17.94 22.64
C ARG A 9 5.83 18.49 21.80
N ASP A 10 7.07 18.40 22.30
CA ASP A 10 8.25 18.89 21.57
C ASP A 10 8.87 17.81 20.67
N THR A 11 8.35 16.59 20.71
CA THR A 11 8.83 15.47 19.92
C THR A 11 8.27 15.52 18.49
N LEU A 12 9.05 15.03 17.53
CA LEU A 12 8.61 14.84 16.14
C LEU A 12 7.37 13.94 16.08
N MET A 13 7.40 12.85 16.83
CA MET A 13 6.29 11.89 16.88
C MET A 13 4.97 12.56 17.28
N TYR A 14 4.97 13.46 18.27
CA TYR A 14 3.77 14.17 18.67
C TYR A 14 3.26 15.09 17.54
N ARG A 15 4.17 15.82 16.89
CA ARG A 15 3.82 16.72 15.79
C ARG A 15 3.24 15.95 14.61
N GLU A 16 3.90 14.89 14.17
CA GLU A 16 3.44 14.02 13.08
C GLU A 16 2.07 13.38 13.39
N ALA A 17 1.87 12.92 14.64
CA ALA A 17 0.57 12.39 15.03
C ALA A 17 -0.53 13.47 15.03
N HIS A 18 -0.18 14.70 15.39
CA HIS A 18 -1.14 15.82 15.43
C HIS A 18 -1.52 16.33 14.03
N GLU A 19 -0.62 16.21 13.06
CA GLU A 19 -0.85 16.60 11.66
C GLU A 19 -1.68 15.57 10.87
N SER A 20 -2.00 14.41 11.44
CA SER A 20 -2.63 13.30 10.70
C SER A 20 -3.90 13.70 9.95
N ALA A 21 -4.78 14.51 10.56
CA ALA A 21 -6.03 14.95 9.93
C ALA A 21 -5.75 15.81 8.69
N GLU A 22 -4.85 16.80 8.82
CA GLU A 22 -4.48 17.69 7.73
C GLU A 22 -3.76 16.95 6.59
N VAL A 23 -2.94 15.94 6.94
CA VAL A 23 -2.28 15.08 5.96
C VAL A 23 -3.32 14.32 5.14
N VAL A 24 -4.35 13.75 5.78
CA VAL A 24 -5.43 13.03 5.09
C VAL A 24 -6.20 13.96 4.15
N GLU A 25 -6.55 15.17 4.59
CA GLU A 25 -7.25 16.15 3.73
C GLU A 25 -6.40 16.52 2.50
N ARG A 26 -5.11 16.82 2.70
CA ARG A 26 -4.19 17.10 1.60
C ARG A 26 -4.06 15.92 0.64
N GLN A 27 -4.01 14.71 1.16
CA GLN A 27 -3.91 13.49 0.36
C GLN A 27 -5.15 13.27 -0.51
N PHE A 28 -6.34 13.48 0.02
CA PHE A 28 -7.56 13.40 -0.76
C PHE A 28 -7.56 14.42 -1.91
N ALA A 29 -7.25 15.68 -1.62
CA ALA A 29 -7.20 16.72 -2.63
C ALA A 29 -6.14 16.45 -3.71
N ALA A 30 -4.93 16.02 -3.32
CA ALA A 30 -3.83 15.78 -4.23
C ALA A 30 -4.03 14.56 -5.14
N ASN A 31 -4.71 13.52 -4.64
CA ASN A 31 -4.85 12.25 -5.34
C ASN A 31 -6.21 12.07 -6.06
N ASP A 32 -7.14 13.01 -5.94
CA ASP A 32 -8.50 12.87 -6.47
C ASP A 32 -8.53 12.48 -7.96
N SER A 33 -7.78 13.17 -8.80
CA SER A 33 -7.73 12.89 -10.25
C SER A 33 -7.13 11.50 -10.56
N VAL A 34 -6.06 11.11 -9.84
CA VAL A 34 -5.39 9.82 -10.03
C VAL A 34 -6.28 8.68 -9.58
N VAL A 35 -6.93 8.84 -8.41
CA VAL A 35 -7.86 7.83 -7.88
C VAL A 35 -9.10 7.70 -8.76
N THR A 36 -9.63 8.81 -9.27
CA THR A 36 -10.78 8.81 -10.20
C THR A 36 -10.42 8.07 -11.51
N ALA A 37 -9.26 8.36 -12.10
CA ALA A 37 -8.81 7.69 -13.32
C ALA A 37 -8.57 6.18 -13.08
N LEU A 38 -7.97 5.82 -11.95
CA LEU A 38 -7.80 4.42 -11.55
C LEU A 38 -9.14 3.72 -11.40
N ALA A 39 -10.10 4.34 -10.69
CA ALA A 39 -11.43 3.78 -10.49
C ALA A 39 -12.16 3.55 -11.81
N GLN A 40 -12.08 4.49 -12.77
CA GLN A 40 -12.65 4.33 -14.10
C GLN A 40 -12.01 3.16 -14.86
N SER A 41 -10.69 3.06 -14.81
CA SER A 41 -9.95 1.96 -15.45
C SER A 41 -10.30 0.60 -14.83
N LEU A 42 -10.45 0.53 -13.51
CA LEU A 42 -10.83 -0.71 -12.81
C LEU A 42 -12.29 -1.10 -13.05
N ARG A 43 -13.19 -0.12 -13.24
CA ARG A 43 -14.58 -0.41 -13.64
C ARG A 43 -14.68 -0.92 -15.07
N ALA A 44 -13.87 -0.38 -15.98
CA ALA A 44 -13.83 -0.85 -17.38
C ALA A 44 -13.23 -2.25 -17.51
N GLN A 45 -12.26 -2.59 -16.67
CA GLN A 45 -11.62 -3.89 -16.63
C GLN A 45 -11.42 -4.32 -15.16
N PRO A 46 -12.46 -4.90 -14.53
CA PRO A 46 -12.36 -5.34 -13.15
C PRO A 46 -11.28 -6.40 -12.97
N PRO A 47 -10.50 -6.33 -11.88
CA PRO A 47 -9.53 -7.38 -11.60
C PRO A 47 -10.25 -8.66 -11.18
N ARG A 48 -9.66 -9.80 -11.52
CA ARG A 48 -10.17 -11.12 -11.12
C ARG A 48 -9.94 -11.38 -9.63
N PHE A 49 -8.87 -10.86 -9.08
CA PHE A 49 -8.49 -10.92 -7.67
C PHE A 49 -7.54 -9.78 -7.34
N ILE A 50 -7.39 -9.50 -6.07
CA ILE A 50 -6.48 -8.45 -5.57
C ILE A 50 -5.36 -9.11 -4.76
N VAL A 51 -4.16 -8.59 -4.92
CA VAL A 51 -2.98 -9.00 -4.16
C VAL A 51 -2.42 -7.79 -3.45
N THR A 52 -2.32 -7.86 -2.13
CA THR A 52 -1.67 -6.80 -1.33
C THR A 52 -0.27 -7.23 -0.93
N CYS A 53 0.68 -6.30 -0.95
CA CYS A 53 2.05 -6.51 -0.53
C CYS A 53 2.47 -5.34 0.38
N ALA A 54 2.73 -5.66 1.64
CA ALA A 54 3.09 -4.67 2.65
C ALA A 54 4.02 -5.28 3.70
N ARG A 55 4.56 -4.46 4.60
CA ARG A 55 5.37 -4.90 5.74
C ARG A 55 5.15 -4.02 6.96
N GLY A 56 5.34 -4.61 8.15
CA GLY A 56 5.21 -3.89 9.42
C GLY A 56 3.84 -3.26 9.59
N SER A 57 3.79 -2.00 10.03
CA SER A 57 2.52 -1.29 10.24
C SER A 57 1.70 -1.08 8.97
N SER A 58 2.35 -1.02 7.79
CA SER A 58 1.63 -0.94 6.52
C SER A 58 0.81 -2.20 6.22
N ASP A 59 1.17 -3.34 6.79
CA ASP A 59 0.40 -4.58 6.62
C ASP A 59 -0.96 -4.54 7.31
N HIS A 60 -1.11 -3.74 8.36
CA HIS A 60 -2.43 -3.49 8.96
C HIS A 60 -3.36 -2.73 8.01
N ALA A 61 -2.82 -1.78 7.24
CA ALA A 61 -3.58 -1.11 6.19
C ALA A 61 -3.97 -2.07 5.07
N ALA A 62 -3.07 -2.98 4.68
CA ALA A 62 -3.36 -4.05 3.72
C ALA A 62 -4.44 -5.00 4.22
N ALA A 63 -4.38 -5.40 5.49
CA ALA A 63 -5.40 -6.24 6.11
C ALA A 63 -6.78 -5.54 6.14
N TYR A 64 -6.83 -4.27 6.49
CA TYR A 64 -8.06 -3.48 6.43
C TYR A 64 -8.60 -3.40 4.99
N ALA A 65 -7.74 -3.06 4.03
CA ALA A 65 -8.11 -2.98 2.63
C ALA A 65 -8.69 -4.30 2.09
N LYS A 66 -8.14 -5.44 2.51
CA LYS A 66 -8.69 -6.76 2.18
C LYS A 66 -10.16 -6.87 2.57
N TYR A 67 -10.52 -6.55 3.83
CA TYR A 67 -11.92 -6.59 4.26
C TYR A 67 -12.81 -5.64 3.46
N VAL A 68 -12.32 -4.44 3.14
CA VAL A 68 -13.06 -3.46 2.33
C VAL A 68 -13.30 -4.01 0.93
N PHE A 69 -12.30 -4.55 0.26
CA PHE A 69 -12.45 -5.09 -1.10
C PHE A 69 -13.35 -6.31 -1.14
N GLU A 70 -13.21 -7.23 -0.19
CA GLU A 70 -14.05 -8.43 -0.15
C GLU A 70 -15.51 -8.11 0.19
N THR A 71 -15.76 -7.20 1.14
CA THR A 71 -17.12 -6.86 1.57
C THR A 71 -17.83 -5.89 0.65
N GLN A 72 -17.14 -4.94 0.03
CA GLN A 72 -17.74 -3.92 -0.82
C GLN A 72 -17.74 -4.27 -2.30
N LEU A 73 -16.73 -5.01 -2.76
CA LEU A 73 -16.56 -5.34 -4.18
C LEU A 73 -16.77 -6.82 -4.48
N GLY A 74 -16.78 -7.69 -3.47
CA GLY A 74 -16.85 -9.14 -3.66
C GLY A 74 -15.62 -9.74 -4.33
N ILE A 75 -14.48 -9.03 -4.32
CA ILE A 75 -13.26 -9.46 -4.98
C ILE A 75 -12.31 -10.08 -3.95
N VAL A 76 -11.96 -11.35 -4.15
CA VAL A 76 -11.02 -12.08 -3.29
C VAL A 76 -9.68 -11.33 -3.23
N THR A 77 -9.21 -11.11 -2.02
CA THR A 77 -7.98 -10.37 -1.76
C THR A 77 -7.02 -11.22 -0.93
N ALA A 78 -5.81 -11.42 -1.43
CA ALA A 78 -4.76 -12.16 -0.76
C ALA A 78 -3.59 -11.24 -0.39
N SER A 79 -2.97 -11.48 0.77
CA SER A 79 -1.69 -10.87 1.12
C SER A 79 -0.57 -11.79 0.63
N VAL A 80 0.39 -11.24 -0.13
CA VAL A 80 1.57 -11.98 -0.58
C VAL A 80 2.72 -11.80 0.40
N SER A 81 3.41 -12.90 0.68
CA SER A 81 4.66 -12.86 1.45
C SER A 81 5.81 -12.37 0.55
N PRO A 82 6.43 -11.21 0.84
CA PRO A 82 7.49 -10.66 0.00
C PRO A 82 8.65 -11.62 -0.27
N SER A 83 8.94 -12.53 0.66
CA SER A 83 10.00 -13.52 0.53
C SER A 83 9.78 -14.54 -0.59
N VAL A 84 8.54 -14.82 -0.98
CA VAL A 84 8.23 -15.77 -2.05
C VAL A 84 8.92 -15.34 -3.35
N THR A 85 8.87 -14.05 -3.66
CA THR A 85 9.54 -13.51 -4.85
C THR A 85 10.99 -13.10 -4.55
N SER A 86 11.23 -12.39 -3.44
CA SER A 86 12.54 -11.76 -3.20
C SER A 86 13.63 -12.73 -2.74
N VAL A 87 13.26 -13.85 -2.11
CA VAL A 87 14.19 -14.86 -1.59
C VAL A 87 14.11 -16.15 -2.41
N TYR A 88 12.90 -16.67 -2.62
CA TYR A 88 12.73 -17.98 -3.29
C TYR A 88 12.64 -17.86 -4.81
N ALA A 89 12.54 -16.64 -5.37
CA ALA A 89 12.40 -16.38 -6.80
C ALA A 89 11.31 -17.25 -7.48
N ALA A 90 10.25 -17.59 -6.73
CA ALA A 90 9.19 -18.44 -7.22
C ALA A 90 8.38 -17.72 -8.30
N PRO A 91 8.14 -18.36 -9.46
CA PRO A 91 7.32 -17.75 -10.51
C PRO A 91 5.89 -17.54 -10.01
N GLN A 92 5.31 -16.40 -10.36
CA GLN A 92 3.95 -16.02 -10.00
C GLN A 92 3.10 -15.89 -11.26
N HIS A 93 1.83 -16.24 -11.17
CA HIS A 93 0.85 -16.12 -12.25
C HIS A 93 -0.21 -15.09 -11.83
N TRP A 94 -0.02 -13.84 -12.22
CA TRP A 94 -0.84 -12.72 -11.76
C TRP A 94 -1.61 -12.02 -12.87
N GLU A 95 -1.83 -12.73 -13.98
CA GLU A 95 -2.68 -12.22 -15.06
C GLU A 95 -4.10 -11.91 -14.57
N GLY A 96 -4.53 -10.68 -14.80
CA GLY A 96 -5.81 -10.17 -14.34
C GLY A 96 -5.87 -9.81 -12.86
N ALA A 97 -4.76 -9.83 -12.13
CA ALA A 97 -4.69 -9.33 -10.76
C ALA A 97 -4.54 -7.81 -10.72
N LEU A 98 -5.04 -7.22 -9.63
CA LEU A 98 -4.62 -5.90 -9.16
C LEU A 98 -3.62 -6.11 -8.01
N PHE A 99 -2.37 -5.72 -8.23
CA PHE A 99 -1.34 -5.75 -7.20
C PHE A 99 -1.22 -4.39 -6.52
N ILE A 100 -1.35 -4.36 -5.19
CA ILE A 100 -1.28 -3.14 -4.40
C ILE A 100 -0.11 -3.23 -3.44
N ALA A 101 0.94 -2.44 -3.67
CA ALA A 101 2.04 -2.27 -2.75
C ALA A 101 1.75 -1.13 -1.78
N ILE A 102 1.87 -1.38 -0.48
CA ILE A 102 1.68 -0.35 0.56
C ILE A 102 2.99 -0.20 1.33
N SER A 103 3.60 0.98 1.26
CA SER A 103 4.90 1.25 1.89
C SER A 103 5.01 2.69 2.35
N GLN A 104 5.39 2.89 3.59
CA GLN A 104 5.65 4.23 4.12
C GLN A 104 6.80 4.92 3.37
N SER A 105 7.91 4.24 3.13
CA SER A 105 9.09 4.84 2.51
C SER A 105 9.13 4.70 0.97
N GLY A 106 8.35 3.78 0.40
CA GLY A 106 8.43 3.43 -1.02
C GLY A 106 9.76 2.80 -1.46
N LYS A 107 10.71 2.57 -0.53
CA LYS A 107 12.10 2.20 -0.84
C LYS A 107 12.51 0.83 -0.33
N SER A 108 11.61 0.05 0.26
CA SER A 108 11.92 -1.30 0.74
C SER A 108 12.28 -2.22 -0.43
N PRO A 109 13.52 -2.75 -0.51
CA PRO A 109 14.00 -3.47 -1.71
C PRO A 109 13.17 -4.69 -2.07
N ASP A 110 12.65 -5.38 -1.09
CA ASP A 110 11.79 -6.55 -1.27
C ASP A 110 10.40 -6.17 -1.82
N LEU A 111 9.81 -5.06 -1.37
CA LEU A 111 8.55 -4.57 -1.93
C LEU A 111 8.73 -4.11 -3.38
N VAL A 112 9.83 -3.41 -3.68
CA VAL A 112 10.16 -3.01 -5.06
C VAL A 112 10.34 -4.23 -5.97
N ARG A 113 11.05 -5.27 -5.51
CA ARG A 113 11.21 -6.53 -6.27
C ARG A 113 9.88 -7.23 -6.50
N ASN A 114 9.00 -7.25 -5.49
CA ASN A 114 7.67 -7.85 -5.62
C ASN A 114 6.81 -7.08 -6.62
N ALA A 115 6.83 -5.75 -6.59
CA ALA A 115 6.13 -4.93 -7.58
C ALA A 115 6.64 -5.22 -9.00
N GLN A 116 7.96 -5.20 -9.21
CA GLN A 116 8.55 -5.54 -10.51
C GLN A 116 8.15 -6.94 -11.00
N ALA A 117 8.17 -7.93 -10.11
CA ALA A 117 7.74 -9.29 -10.45
C ALA A 117 6.24 -9.35 -10.77
N ALA A 118 5.41 -8.61 -10.06
CA ALA A 118 3.98 -8.51 -10.33
C ALA A 118 3.71 -7.98 -11.74
N LYS A 119 4.41 -6.92 -12.11
CA LYS A 119 4.33 -6.34 -13.46
C LYS A 119 4.72 -7.34 -14.54
N LEU A 120 5.84 -8.03 -14.35
CA LEU A 120 6.30 -9.04 -15.29
C LEU A 120 5.34 -10.24 -15.38
N ALA A 121 4.63 -10.55 -14.30
CA ALA A 121 3.61 -11.60 -14.24
C ALA A 121 2.22 -11.15 -14.75
N GLY A 122 2.10 -9.95 -15.32
CA GLY A 122 0.89 -9.46 -15.96
C GLY A 122 -0.15 -8.82 -15.03
N ALA A 123 0.22 -8.50 -13.78
CA ALA A 123 -0.65 -7.76 -12.89
C ALA A 123 -0.71 -6.27 -13.27
N ARG A 124 -1.84 -5.64 -12.97
CA ARG A 124 -1.94 -4.18 -12.90
C ARG A 124 -1.44 -3.72 -11.54
N GLU A 125 -0.56 -2.73 -11.52
CA GLU A 125 0.09 -2.29 -10.28
C GLU A 125 -0.45 -0.97 -9.77
N VAL A 126 -0.56 -0.87 -8.45
CA VAL A 126 -0.79 0.37 -7.71
C VAL A 126 0.18 0.42 -6.54
N ALA A 127 0.87 1.54 -6.36
CA ALA A 127 1.71 1.79 -5.20
C ALA A 127 1.10 2.90 -4.34
N MET A 128 0.92 2.62 -3.06
CA MET A 128 0.55 3.59 -2.04
C MET A 128 1.79 3.88 -1.20
N VAL A 129 2.35 5.07 -1.38
CA VAL A 129 3.61 5.47 -0.73
C VAL A 129 3.49 6.86 -0.15
N ASN A 130 4.25 7.11 0.91
CA ASN A 130 4.31 8.41 1.56
C ASN A 130 5.56 9.15 1.08
N VAL A 131 5.46 9.90 -0.02
CA VAL A 131 6.53 10.70 -0.63
C VAL A 131 6.10 12.14 -0.81
#